data_eb303e213dce0fd5cf01f4995d3d761d
#
_entry.id   eb303e213dce0fd5cf01f4995d3d761d
#
_cell.length_a   1.000
_cell.length_b   1.000
_cell.length_c   1.000
_cell.angle_alpha   90.00
_cell.angle_beta   90.00
_cell.angle_gamma   90.00
#
_symmetry.space_group_name_H-M   'P 1'
#
loop_
_entity.id
_entity.type
_entity.pdbx_description
1 polymer ?
#
loop_
_entity_poly.entity_id
_entity_poly.type
_entity_poly.pdbx_seq_one_letter_code
_entity_poly.pdbx_strand_id
1 'polypeptide(L)'
;MRSLFALLLAALAFTSPSAQSGKKVYISADMEGISGISASDQLSASGAEYNRSRRMMAEDVNAAIRGARRGGATEIVVNDSHGSMRNLRLEDLDPEVRLISHSFKRSGMMEGLDESFDAAIFIGYHAKAGSPSGVFAHTGSGVVRDVRVNGTSLGEGGLNTMVAAWYGVPVVLVTGDDVAVRQVAETARGARTVAVKRAINPRAVELRPFAVVHREIEEAAYEGVRDAKKIAPQRATTYQVEVQFNNIAIPEVAQNLPQMSRPAPDTIAFTADSMPKAY
;
A
#
# COMPACT_ATOMS: atom_id res chain seq x y z
N MET A 1 -10.44 82.24 -2.33
CA MET A 1 -11.16 80.98 -2.26
C MET A 1 -10.37 79.95 -3.04
N ARG A 2 -9.62 79.04 -2.34
CA ARG A 2 -8.82 77.96 -2.97
C ARG A 2 -9.43 76.62 -2.51
N SER A 3 -10.08 75.88 -3.42
CA SER A 3 -10.64 74.59 -3.16
C SER A 3 -9.53 73.51 -3.28
N LEU A 4 -9.24 72.82 -2.19
CA LEU A 4 -8.46 71.58 -2.18
C LEU A 4 -9.35 70.40 -2.61
N PHE A 5 -8.99 69.73 -3.72
CA PHE A 5 -9.49 68.43 -4.06
C PHE A 5 -8.59 67.37 -3.45
N ALA A 6 -9.09 66.62 -2.51
CA ALA A 6 -8.43 65.43 -1.96
C ALA A 6 -8.76 64.21 -2.83
N LEU A 7 -7.77 63.65 -3.55
CA LEU A 7 -7.89 62.39 -4.22
C LEU A 7 -7.73 61.24 -3.21
N LEU A 8 -8.78 60.47 -2.97
CA LEU A 8 -8.71 59.22 -2.21
C LEU A 8 -8.24 58.09 -3.18
N LEU A 9 -7.00 57.61 -3.04
CA LEU A 9 -6.55 56.39 -3.68
C LEU A 9 -7.01 55.18 -2.86
N ALA A 10 -8.00 54.44 -3.35
CA ALA A 10 -8.39 53.15 -2.81
C ALA A 10 -7.36 52.08 -3.29
N ALA A 11 -6.51 51.62 -2.39
CA ALA A 11 -5.62 50.48 -2.66
C ALA A 11 -6.44 49.20 -2.63
N LEU A 12 -6.74 48.65 -3.79
CA LEU A 12 -7.24 47.25 -3.94
C LEU A 12 -6.13 46.28 -3.60
N ALA A 13 -6.17 45.71 -2.41
CA ALA A 13 -5.32 44.59 -2.02
C ALA A 13 -5.79 43.36 -2.80
N PHE A 14 -5.09 43.00 -3.86
CA PHE A 14 -5.21 41.69 -4.50
C PHE A 14 -4.62 40.65 -3.55
N THR A 15 -5.47 39.97 -2.78
CA THR A 15 -5.09 38.74 -2.11
C THR A 15 -4.93 37.66 -3.19
N SER A 16 -3.68 37.40 -3.57
CA SER A 16 -3.38 36.20 -4.39
C SER A 16 -3.90 34.99 -3.65
N PRO A 17 -4.72 34.13 -4.26
CA PRO A 17 -5.11 32.87 -3.62
C PRO A 17 -3.80 32.12 -3.35
N SER A 18 -3.57 31.78 -2.09
CA SER A 18 -2.51 30.84 -1.72
C SER A 18 -2.74 29.58 -2.56
N ALA A 19 -1.85 29.30 -3.48
CA ALA A 19 -1.88 28.06 -4.21
C ALA A 19 -1.81 26.94 -3.16
N GLN A 20 -2.92 26.27 -2.92
CA GLN A 20 -2.95 25.13 -2.02
C GLN A 20 -1.96 24.14 -2.59
N SER A 21 -0.84 23.92 -1.90
CA SER A 21 0.15 22.94 -2.33
C SER A 21 -0.57 21.60 -2.50
N GLY A 22 -0.54 21.07 -3.72
CA GLY A 22 -1.23 19.81 -4.03
C GLY A 22 -0.66 18.67 -3.19
N LYS A 23 -1.47 17.64 -2.97
CA LYS A 23 -1.05 16.47 -2.20
C LYS A 23 -0.16 15.56 -3.03
N LYS A 24 0.82 14.95 -2.38
CA LYS A 24 1.66 13.89 -2.92
C LYS A 24 1.17 12.55 -2.41
N VAL A 25 0.77 11.64 -3.31
CA VAL A 25 0.17 10.35 -2.98
C VAL A 25 1.05 9.21 -3.45
N TYR A 26 1.27 8.24 -2.57
CA TYR A 26 1.98 7.00 -2.86
C TYR A 26 0.97 5.86 -3.05
N ILE A 27 1.19 5.01 -4.07
CA ILE A 27 0.38 3.81 -4.32
C ILE A 27 1.32 2.61 -4.37
N SER A 28 1.16 1.66 -3.44
CA SER A 28 1.77 0.34 -3.52
C SER A 28 0.76 -0.62 -4.13
N ALA A 29 1.12 -1.25 -5.25
CA ALA A 29 0.23 -2.11 -6.01
C ALA A 29 0.75 -3.54 -6.04
N ASP A 30 -0.06 -4.47 -5.51
CA ASP A 30 0.14 -5.91 -5.50
C ASP A 30 -0.84 -6.60 -6.46
N MET A 31 -0.71 -7.88 -6.74
CA MET A 31 -1.52 -8.51 -7.79
C MET A 31 -2.55 -9.51 -7.25
N GLU A 32 -2.25 -10.21 -6.18
CA GLU A 32 -3.13 -11.27 -5.63
C GLU A 32 -4.53 -10.77 -5.30
N GLY A 33 -4.62 -9.57 -4.76
CA GLY A 33 -5.86 -8.93 -4.35
C GLY A 33 -6.54 -8.07 -5.40
N ILE A 34 -6.07 -8.05 -6.65
CA ILE A 34 -6.67 -7.30 -7.76
C ILE A 34 -8.02 -7.91 -8.15
N SER A 35 -8.94 -7.07 -8.63
CA SER A 35 -10.21 -7.50 -9.21
C SER A 35 -9.98 -8.46 -10.37
N GLY A 36 -10.78 -9.54 -10.42
CA GLY A 36 -10.69 -10.54 -11.49
C GLY A 36 -9.60 -11.61 -11.33
N ILE A 37 -8.71 -11.49 -10.35
CA ILE A 37 -7.70 -12.51 -10.04
C ILE A 37 -8.30 -13.61 -9.18
N SER A 38 -8.23 -14.86 -9.67
CA SER A 38 -8.81 -16.05 -9.03
C SER A 38 -7.95 -17.31 -9.15
N ALA A 39 -6.90 -17.29 -9.98
CA ALA A 39 -6.07 -18.47 -10.28
C ALA A 39 -4.58 -18.10 -10.26
N SER A 40 -3.73 -19.06 -9.90
CA SER A 40 -2.27 -18.84 -9.76
C SER A 40 -1.56 -18.58 -11.07
N ASP A 41 -2.07 -19.07 -12.20
CA ASP A 41 -1.52 -18.79 -13.53
C ASP A 41 -1.74 -17.34 -13.99
N GLN A 42 -2.57 -16.59 -13.27
CA GLN A 42 -2.78 -15.16 -13.43
C GLN A 42 -1.67 -14.31 -12.78
N LEU A 43 -0.89 -14.89 -11.87
CA LEU A 43 0.06 -14.17 -10.99
C LEU A 43 1.51 -14.22 -11.47
N SER A 44 1.85 -15.07 -12.42
CA SER A 44 3.23 -15.31 -12.84
C SER A 44 3.43 -15.04 -14.33
N ALA A 45 4.60 -14.49 -14.70
CA ALA A 45 4.97 -14.21 -16.08
C ALA A 45 4.97 -15.45 -16.99
N SER A 46 5.06 -16.66 -16.43
CA SER A 46 4.91 -17.92 -17.15
C SER A 46 3.46 -18.39 -17.30
N GLY A 47 2.52 -17.74 -16.62
CA GLY A 47 1.11 -18.12 -16.66
C GLY A 47 0.38 -17.60 -17.90
N ALA A 48 -0.55 -18.39 -18.44
CA ALA A 48 -1.28 -18.08 -19.66
C ALA A 48 -2.12 -16.80 -19.56
N GLU A 49 -2.67 -16.53 -18.39
CA GLU A 49 -3.55 -15.38 -18.11
C GLU A 49 -2.79 -14.11 -17.66
N TYR A 50 -1.49 -14.17 -17.43
CA TYR A 50 -0.71 -13.09 -16.83
C TYR A 50 -0.81 -11.76 -17.57
N ASN A 51 -0.77 -11.74 -18.89
CA ASN A 51 -0.89 -10.49 -19.67
C ASN A 51 -2.25 -9.82 -19.51
N ARG A 52 -3.31 -10.60 -19.28
CA ARG A 52 -4.63 -10.07 -18.96
C ARG A 52 -4.64 -9.49 -17.53
N SER A 53 -4.01 -10.19 -16.58
CA SER A 53 -3.92 -9.79 -15.18
C SER A 53 -3.22 -8.45 -15.00
N ARG A 54 -2.16 -8.20 -15.76
CA ARG A 54 -1.44 -6.91 -15.76
C ARG A 54 -2.34 -5.74 -16.13
N ARG A 55 -3.23 -5.92 -17.10
CA ARG A 55 -4.21 -4.88 -17.49
C ARG A 55 -5.25 -4.67 -16.40
N MET A 56 -5.78 -5.75 -15.79
CA MET A 56 -6.70 -5.63 -14.66
C MET A 56 -6.06 -4.90 -13.48
N MET A 57 -4.77 -5.18 -13.21
CA MET A 57 -4.01 -4.48 -12.18
C MET A 57 -3.89 -2.97 -12.49
N ALA A 58 -3.58 -2.62 -13.73
CA ALA A 58 -3.51 -1.23 -14.16
C ALA A 58 -4.86 -0.51 -14.06
N GLU A 59 -5.98 -1.20 -14.33
CA GLU A 59 -7.34 -0.64 -14.21
C GLU A 59 -7.71 -0.33 -12.76
N ASP A 60 -7.41 -1.22 -11.81
CA ASP A 60 -7.62 -0.97 -10.37
C ASP A 60 -6.75 0.21 -9.88
N VAL A 61 -5.48 0.25 -10.29
CA VAL A 61 -4.56 1.35 -9.97
C VAL A 61 -5.05 2.67 -10.57
N ASN A 62 -5.48 2.69 -11.83
CA ASN A 62 -6.02 3.89 -12.48
C ASN A 62 -7.32 4.38 -11.82
N ALA A 63 -8.16 3.48 -11.32
CA ALA A 63 -9.32 3.87 -10.53
C ALA A 63 -8.91 4.62 -9.25
N ALA A 64 -7.90 4.12 -8.54
CA ALA A 64 -7.34 4.80 -7.36
C ALA A 64 -6.69 6.15 -7.72
N ILE A 65 -5.96 6.24 -8.84
CA ILE A 65 -5.36 7.48 -9.34
C ILE A 65 -6.43 8.54 -9.61
N ARG A 66 -7.51 8.20 -10.31
CA ARG A 66 -8.61 9.15 -10.57
C ARG A 66 -9.23 9.66 -9.26
N GLY A 67 -9.48 8.77 -8.31
CA GLY A 67 -9.98 9.15 -6.98
C GLY A 67 -8.99 10.05 -6.22
N ALA A 68 -7.71 9.70 -6.22
CA ALA A 68 -6.67 10.49 -5.57
C ALA A 68 -6.57 11.91 -6.15
N ARG A 69 -6.62 12.05 -7.48
CA ARG A 69 -6.65 13.37 -8.15
C ARG A 69 -7.87 14.19 -7.75
N ARG A 70 -9.06 13.60 -7.73
CA ARG A 70 -10.28 14.25 -7.23
C ARG A 70 -10.11 14.68 -5.76
N GLY A 71 -9.36 13.91 -4.96
CA GLY A 71 -9.03 14.19 -3.55
C GLY A 71 -7.97 15.27 -3.35
N GLY A 72 -7.42 15.83 -4.43
CA GLY A 72 -6.44 16.92 -4.43
C GLY A 72 -4.99 16.46 -4.61
N ALA A 73 -4.74 15.23 -5.09
CA ALA A 73 -3.40 14.79 -5.45
C ALA A 73 -2.93 15.47 -6.73
N THR A 74 -1.76 16.10 -6.68
CA THR A 74 -1.07 16.72 -7.83
C THR A 74 0.16 15.91 -8.25
N GLU A 75 0.72 15.13 -7.33
CA GLU A 75 1.84 14.22 -7.58
C GLU A 75 1.45 12.82 -7.12
N ILE A 76 1.62 11.82 -8.00
CA ILE A 76 1.33 10.42 -7.67
C ILE A 76 2.51 9.55 -8.09
N VAL A 77 2.97 8.72 -7.15
CA VAL A 77 3.99 7.71 -7.39
C VAL A 77 3.37 6.34 -7.18
N VAL A 78 3.48 5.49 -8.18
CA VAL A 78 3.05 4.09 -8.13
C VAL A 78 4.28 3.21 -7.94
N ASN A 79 4.27 2.32 -6.98
CA ASN A 79 5.28 1.28 -6.79
C ASN A 79 4.67 -0.07 -7.12
N ASP A 80 5.20 -0.74 -8.12
CA ASP A 80 4.84 -2.13 -8.44
C ASP A 80 5.42 -3.06 -7.38
N SER A 81 4.58 -3.81 -6.70
CA SER A 81 4.94 -4.51 -5.47
C SER A 81 4.78 -6.03 -5.54
N HIS A 82 4.32 -6.59 -6.67
CA HIS A 82 4.09 -8.01 -6.83
C HIS A 82 5.27 -8.76 -7.46
N GLY A 83 5.71 -9.83 -6.84
CA GLY A 83 6.65 -10.80 -7.42
C GLY A 83 7.92 -10.15 -7.97
N SER A 84 8.11 -10.14 -9.30
CA SER A 84 9.25 -9.50 -9.96
C SER A 84 9.20 -7.97 -9.95
N MET A 85 8.13 -7.37 -9.44
CA MET A 85 7.90 -5.93 -9.35
C MET A 85 7.97 -5.20 -10.70
N ARG A 86 7.55 -5.86 -11.79
CA ARG A 86 7.48 -5.31 -13.15
C ARG A 86 6.22 -5.75 -13.91
N ASN A 87 5.13 -5.76 -13.18
CA ASN A 87 3.81 -6.17 -13.68
C ASN A 87 3.10 -5.02 -14.38
N LEU A 88 3.14 -3.84 -13.80
CA LEU A 88 2.60 -2.62 -14.40
C LEU A 88 3.48 -2.15 -15.56
N ARG A 89 2.84 -1.62 -16.59
CA ARG A 89 3.48 -0.91 -17.70
C ARG A 89 3.11 0.54 -17.65
N LEU A 90 4.08 1.42 -17.89
CA LEU A 90 3.85 2.86 -17.78
C LEU A 90 2.78 3.35 -18.78
N GLU A 91 2.75 2.75 -19.96
CA GLU A 91 1.75 3.05 -21.00
C GLU A 91 0.31 2.64 -20.67
N ASP A 92 0.12 1.74 -19.70
CA ASP A 92 -1.20 1.31 -19.21
C ASP A 92 -1.71 2.18 -18.04
N LEU A 93 -0.88 3.09 -17.52
CA LEU A 93 -1.20 3.98 -16.39
C LEU A 93 -1.54 5.40 -16.86
N ASP A 94 -2.16 6.18 -15.96
CA ASP A 94 -2.32 7.62 -16.14
C ASP A 94 -0.98 8.27 -16.53
N PRO A 95 -0.92 9.10 -17.60
CA PRO A 95 0.33 9.58 -18.18
C PRO A 95 1.14 10.53 -17.30
N GLU A 96 0.55 11.03 -16.21
CA GLU A 96 1.20 11.99 -15.31
C GLU A 96 1.70 11.34 -14.01
N VAL A 97 1.67 10.00 -13.90
CA VAL A 97 2.21 9.30 -12.71
C VAL A 97 3.65 8.88 -12.93
N ARG A 98 4.39 8.74 -11.83
CA ARG A 98 5.70 8.09 -11.83
C ARG A 98 5.56 6.64 -11.39
N LEU A 99 6.23 5.73 -12.08
CA LEU A 99 6.22 4.30 -11.78
C LEU A 99 7.60 3.86 -11.28
N ILE A 100 7.63 3.23 -10.09
CA ILE A 100 8.79 2.51 -9.57
C ILE A 100 8.60 1.04 -9.93
N SER A 101 9.45 0.52 -10.79
CA SER A 101 9.33 -0.81 -11.38
C SER A 101 10.60 -1.63 -11.21
N HIS A 102 10.45 -2.95 -11.21
CA HIS A 102 11.46 -3.99 -11.14
C HIS A 102 12.08 -4.17 -9.75
N SER A 103 12.64 -5.34 -9.50
CA SER A 103 13.51 -5.66 -8.37
C SER A 103 14.99 -5.51 -8.79
N PHE A 104 15.92 -5.22 -7.94
CA PHE A 104 15.92 -5.28 -6.49
C PHE A 104 15.59 -3.90 -5.89
N LYS A 105 14.64 -3.84 -4.97
CA LYS A 105 14.27 -2.65 -4.22
C LYS A 105 14.65 -2.84 -2.75
N ARG A 106 15.32 -1.85 -2.14
CA ARG A 106 15.78 -1.96 -0.74
C ARG A 106 14.61 -1.97 0.25
N SER A 107 13.59 -1.19 -0.04
CA SER A 107 12.37 -1.10 0.77
C SER A 107 11.19 -1.87 0.12
N GLY A 108 11.48 -2.84 -0.75
CA GLY A 108 10.51 -3.77 -1.32
C GLY A 108 9.23 -3.10 -1.84
N MET A 109 8.10 -3.50 -1.26
CA MET A 109 6.77 -2.97 -1.61
C MET A 109 6.58 -1.51 -1.22
N MET A 110 7.47 -0.91 -0.44
CA MET A 110 7.42 0.49 0.01
C MET A 110 8.55 1.35 -0.56
N GLU A 111 9.23 0.88 -1.62
CA GLU A 111 10.32 1.63 -2.26
C GLU A 111 9.87 2.99 -2.75
N GLY A 112 10.62 4.02 -2.39
CA GLY A 112 10.37 5.41 -2.77
C GLY A 112 9.38 6.17 -1.89
N LEU A 113 8.83 5.54 -0.83
CA LEU A 113 8.05 6.25 0.17
C LEU A 113 8.97 6.98 1.14
N ASP A 114 8.65 8.24 1.43
CA ASP A 114 9.32 9.08 2.43
C ASP A 114 8.31 10.03 3.11
N GLU A 115 8.79 10.88 4.02
CA GLU A 115 8.00 11.85 4.77
C GLU A 115 7.38 12.98 3.92
N SER A 116 7.72 13.08 2.64
CA SER A 116 7.16 14.09 1.74
C SER A 116 5.76 13.74 1.22
N PHE A 117 5.29 12.50 1.46
CA PHE A 117 3.98 12.06 1.03
C PHE A 117 2.87 12.43 2.02
N ASP A 118 1.72 12.84 1.51
CA ASP A 118 0.52 13.17 2.30
C ASP A 118 -0.37 11.97 2.58
N ALA A 119 -0.29 10.91 1.76
CA ALA A 119 -1.11 9.71 1.87
C ALA A 119 -0.49 8.51 1.14
N ALA A 120 -0.79 7.31 1.63
CA ALA A 120 -0.49 6.04 0.97
C ALA A 120 -1.78 5.27 0.67
N ILE A 121 -1.82 4.58 -0.48
CA ILE A 121 -2.90 3.71 -0.95
C ILE A 121 -2.31 2.34 -1.25
N PHE A 122 -2.97 1.28 -0.80
CA PHE A 122 -2.60 -0.11 -1.04
C PHE A 122 -3.62 -0.77 -1.96
N ILE A 123 -3.20 -1.16 -3.15
CA ILE A 123 -4.05 -1.77 -4.18
C ILE A 123 -3.68 -3.23 -4.34
N GLY A 124 -4.69 -4.12 -4.31
CA GLY A 124 -4.52 -5.52 -4.64
C GLY A 124 -3.83 -6.36 -3.58
N TYR A 125 -3.90 -5.98 -2.32
CA TYR A 125 -3.29 -6.73 -1.21
C TYR A 125 -4.07 -8.01 -0.89
N HIS A 126 -3.38 -8.98 -0.29
CA HIS A 126 -3.90 -10.30 0.08
C HIS A 126 -3.77 -10.57 1.57
N ALA A 127 -4.41 -11.65 2.03
CA ALA A 127 -4.35 -12.08 3.42
C ALA A 127 -2.95 -12.58 3.80
N LYS A 128 -2.58 -12.42 5.07
CA LYS A 128 -1.29 -12.90 5.61
C LYS A 128 -1.17 -14.42 5.57
N ALA A 129 0.06 -14.92 5.62
CA ALA A 129 0.35 -16.33 5.79
C ALA A 129 -0.44 -16.95 6.95
N GLY A 130 -0.90 -18.19 6.76
CA GLY A 130 -1.68 -18.92 7.78
C GLY A 130 -3.15 -18.49 7.90
N SER A 131 -3.65 -17.57 7.06
CA SER A 131 -5.06 -17.20 7.06
C SER A 131 -5.93 -18.36 6.57
N PRO A 132 -6.96 -18.77 7.32
CA PRO A 132 -7.75 -19.95 6.97
C PRO A 132 -8.67 -19.75 5.76
N SER A 133 -8.97 -18.51 5.38
CA SER A 133 -9.94 -18.18 4.35
C SER A 133 -9.49 -17.12 3.33
N GLY A 134 -8.32 -16.52 3.47
CA GLY A 134 -7.80 -15.54 2.48
C GLY A 134 -7.32 -16.24 1.21
N VAL A 135 -7.53 -15.61 0.06
CA VAL A 135 -7.06 -16.16 -1.22
C VAL A 135 -5.60 -15.82 -1.43
N PHE A 136 -4.80 -16.78 -1.91
CA PHE A 136 -3.34 -16.63 -2.11
C PHE A 136 -2.59 -16.16 -0.86
N ALA A 137 -3.10 -16.45 0.33
CA ALA A 137 -2.56 -15.99 1.60
C ALA A 137 -1.09 -16.40 1.78
N HIS A 138 -0.22 -15.41 1.93
CA HIS A 138 1.21 -15.59 2.23
C HIS A 138 1.78 -14.31 2.88
N THR A 139 3.06 -14.28 3.21
CA THR A 139 3.75 -13.07 3.68
C THR A 139 5.18 -13.07 3.13
N GLY A 140 5.47 -12.19 2.20
CA GLY A 140 6.76 -12.02 1.53
C GLY A 140 7.14 -13.20 0.63
N SER A 141 7.03 -14.41 1.12
CA SER A 141 7.29 -15.61 0.32
C SER A 141 6.62 -16.84 0.93
N GLY A 142 6.45 -17.90 0.11
CA GLY A 142 5.84 -19.16 0.56
C GLY A 142 6.64 -19.94 1.63
N VAL A 143 7.87 -19.51 1.96
CA VAL A 143 8.66 -20.13 3.04
C VAL A 143 8.38 -19.51 4.41
N VAL A 144 7.77 -18.34 4.46
CA VAL A 144 7.39 -17.65 5.69
C VAL A 144 6.04 -18.16 6.16
N ARG A 145 5.97 -18.52 7.43
CA ARG A 145 4.76 -18.99 8.11
C ARG A 145 4.04 -17.87 8.87
N ASP A 146 4.80 -17.02 9.56
CA ASP A 146 4.28 -15.88 10.31
C ASP A 146 5.36 -14.81 10.44
N VAL A 147 4.94 -13.55 10.45
CA VAL A 147 5.79 -12.42 10.82
C VAL A 147 5.11 -11.67 11.93
N ARG A 148 5.83 -11.45 13.03
CA ARG A 148 5.33 -10.67 14.16
C ARG A 148 6.20 -9.45 14.37
N VAL A 149 5.53 -8.31 14.59
CA VAL A 149 6.19 -7.09 15.03
C VAL A 149 5.55 -6.66 16.34
N ASN A 150 6.37 -6.52 17.38
CA ASN A 150 5.92 -6.22 18.76
C ASN A 150 4.79 -7.17 19.23
N GLY A 151 4.93 -8.46 18.91
CA GLY A 151 3.99 -9.52 19.27
C GLY A 151 2.73 -9.62 18.38
N THR A 152 2.50 -8.66 17.49
CA THR A 152 1.35 -8.69 16.56
C THR A 152 1.71 -9.42 15.27
N SER A 153 0.94 -10.46 14.92
CA SER A 153 1.10 -11.20 13.66
C SER A 153 0.56 -10.38 12.48
N LEU A 154 1.40 -10.12 11.49
CA LEU A 154 1.14 -9.22 10.36
C LEU A 154 1.37 -9.91 9.02
N GLY A 155 0.58 -9.51 8.03
CA GLY A 155 0.89 -9.71 6.62
C GLY A 155 1.56 -8.48 6.02
N GLU A 156 1.81 -8.52 4.73
CA GLU A 156 2.48 -7.45 3.99
C GLU A 156 1.79 -6.09 4.17
N GLY A 157 0.45 -6.06 4.09
CA GLY A 157 -0.30 -4.82 4.28
C GLY A 157 -0.13 -4.22 5.69
N GLY A 158 -0.03 -5.06 6.72
CA GLY A 158 0.25 -4.61 8.09
C GLY A 158 1.68 -4.09 8.24
N LEU A 159 2.66 -4.81 7.71
CA LEU A 159 4.07 -4.41 7.69
C LEU A 159 4.25 -3.08 6.94
N ASN A 160 3.66 -2.97 5.76
CA ASN A 160 3.73 -1.77 4.93
C ASN A 160 3.03 -0.57 5.59
N THR A 161 1.94 -0.81 6.33
CA THR A 161 1.30 0.22 7.16
C THR A 161 2.26 0.75 8.23
N MET A 162 3.04 -0.12 8.87
CA MET A 162 4.03 0.31 9.86
C MET A 162 5.19 1.09 9.21
N VAL A 163 5.60 0.74 7.98
CA VAL A 163 6.58 1.52 7.20
C VAL A 163 6.01 2.91 6.89
N ALA A 164 4.77 3.00 6.40
CA ALA A 164 4.13 4.28 6.15
C ALA A 164 4.02 5.13 7.42
N ALA A 165 3.62 4.52 8.54
CA ALA A 165 3.53 5.20 9.83
C ALA A 165 4.88 5.70 10.34
N TRP A 166 5.98 4.99 10.04
CA TRP A 166 7.33 5.45 10.37
C TRP A 166 7.65 6.81 9.74
N TYR A 167 7.26 7.00 8.48
CA TYR A 167 7.42 8.27 7.75
C TYR A 167 6.31 9.30 8.07
N GLY A 168 5.37 8.96 8.96
CA GLY A 168 4.25 9.85 9.29
C GLY A 168 3.17 9.90 8.20
N VAL A 169 3.20 8.97 7.24
CA VAL A 169 2.27 8.91 6.10
C VAL A 169 1.07 8.04 6.44
N PRO A 170 -0.17 8.57 6.43
CA PRO A 170 -1.35 7.76 6.67
C PRO A 170 -1.66 6.85 5.47
N VAL A 171 -1.98 5.58 5.74
CA VAL A 171 -2.63 4.71 4.76
C VAL A 171 -4.11 5.08 4.71
N VAL A 172 -4.60 5.50 3.55
CA VAL A 172 -5.94 6.05 3.38
C VAL A 172 -6.91 5.14 2.67
N LEU A 173 -6.40 4.16 1.92
CA LEU A 173 -7.20 3.14 1.22
C LEU A 173 -6.43 1.83 1.15
N VAL A 174 -7.16 0.73 1.33
CA VAL A 174 -6.68 -0.63 1.09
C VAL A 174 -7.70 -1.39 0.24
N THR A 175 -7.26 -2.05 -0.82
CA THR A 175 -8.07 -2.96 -1.62
C THR A 175 -7.49 -4.37 -1.60
N GLY A 176 -8.35 -5.37 -1.74
CA GLY A 176 -7.96 -6.78 -1.74
C GLY A 176 -9.18 -7.70 -1.63
N ASP A 177 -8.97 -8.97 -1.27
CA ASP A 177 -10.09 -9.78 -0.85
C ASP A 177 -10.64 -9.32 0.53
N ASP A 178 -11.84 -9.78 0.89
CA ASP A 178 -12.52 -9.37 2.13
C ASP A 178 -11.76 -9.75 3.42
N VAL A 179 -10.89 -10.75 3.38
CA VAL A 179 -10.01 -11.12 4.52
C VAL A 179 -8.84 -10.17 4.62
N ALA A 180 -8.18 -9.89 3.50
CA ALA A 180 -7.04 -8.97 3.41
C ALA A 180 -7.39 -7.58 3.94
N VAL A 181 -8.48 -6.98 3.44
CA VAL A 181 -8.86 -5.61 3.85
C VAL A 181 -9.21 -5.53 5.33
N ARG A 182 -9.83 -6.57 5.93
CA ARG A 182 -10.06 -6.60 7.38
C ARG A 182 -8.76 -6.65 8.17
N GLN A 183 -7.82 -7.53 7.77
CA GLN A 183 -6.52 -7.67 8.46
C GLN A 183 -5.71 -6.38 8.40
N VAL A 184 -5.64 -5.72 7.25
CA VAL A 184 -4.89 -4.47 7.12
C VAL A 184 -5.55 -3.32 7.87
N ALA A 185 -6.89 -3.26 7.92
CA ALA A 185 -7.62 -2.23 8.66
C ALA A 185 -7.33 -2.24 10.18
N GLU A 186 -6.93 -3.39 10.75
CA GLU A 186 -6.51 -3.48 12.16
C GLU A 186 -5.26 -2.62 12.45
N THR A 187 -4.36 -2.52 11.46
CA THR A 187 -3.12 -1.73 11.54
C THR A 187 -3.31 -0.33 10.94
N ALA A 188 -3.93 -0.26 9.75
CA ALA A 188 -4.23 0.99 9.03
C ALA A 188 -5.55 1.62 9.52
N ARG A 189 -5.61 1.97 10.79
CA ARG A 189 -6.82 2.51 11.41
C ARG A 189 -7.27 3.81 10.76
N GLY A 190 -8.51 3.85 10.30
CA GLY A 190 -9.09 4.98 9.59
C GLY A 190 -8.95 4.93 8.07
N ALA A 191 -8.21 3.96 7.53
CA ALA A 191 -8.18 3.71 6.10
C ALA A 191 -9.55 3.27 5.57
N ARG A 192 -9.92 3.73 4.38
CA ARG A 192 -11.04 3.16 3.61
C ARG A 192 -10.66 1.76 3.15
N THR A 193 -11.64 0.88 3.04
CA THR A 193 -11.42 -0.49 2.55
C THR A 193 -12.39 -0.81 1.42
N VAL A 194 -11.87 -1.45 0.37
CA VAL A 194 -12.70 -1.95 -0.73
C VAL A 194 -12.37 -3.43 -0.96
N ALA A 195 -13.31 -4.31 -0.59
CA ALA A 195 -13.20 -5.73 -0.92
C ALA A 195 -13.59 -5.93 -2.39
N VAL A 196 -12.62 -6.16 -3.25
CA VAL A 196 -12.83 -6.33 -4.70
C VAL A 196 -13.35 -7.72 -5.06
N LYS A 197 -13.24 -8.67 -4.12
CA LYS A 197 -13.71 -10.04 -4.21
C LYS A 197 -13.94 -10.61 -2.81
N ARG A 198 -14.73 -11.68 -2.70
CA ARG A 198 -14.95 -12.39 -1.44
C ARG A 198 -14.27 -13.75 -1.49
N ALA A 199 -13.42 -14.03 -0.53
CA ALA A 199 -12.82 -15.34 -0.35
C ALA A 199 -13.87 -16.36 0.13
N ILE A 200 -14.09 -17.43 -0.62
CA ILE A 200 -14.90 -18.57 -0.21
C ILE A 200 -14.05 -19.55 0.59
N ASN A 201 -12.83 -19.78 0.12
CA ASN A 201 -11.77 -20.55 0.78
C ASN A 201 -10.41 -20.14 0.17
N PRO A 202 -9.26 -20.71 0.57
CA PRO A 202 -7.95 -20.28 0.04
C PRO A 202 -7.75 -20.41 -1.48
N ARG A 203 -8.66 -21.09 -2.20
CA ARG A 203 -8.57 -21.34 -3.65
C ARG A 203 -9.82 -20.94 -4.44
N ALA A 204 -10.91 -20.57 -3.78
CA ALA A 204 -12.15 -20.18 -4.44
C ALA A 204 -12.58 -18.79 -4.02
N VAL A 205 -12.98 -17.99 -4.99
CA VAL A 205 -13.42 -16.60 -4.80
C VAL A 205 -14.75 -16.34 -5.49
N GLU A 206 -15.51 -15.45 -4.92
CA GLU A 206 -16.62 -14.79 -5.61
C GLU A 206 -16.09 -13.44 -6.13
N LEU A 207 -16.03 -13.33 -7.46
CA LEU A 207 -15.60 -12.10 -8.14
C LEU A 207 -16.75 -11.12 -8.20
N ARG A 208 -16.43 -9.84 -8.08
CA ARG A 208 -17.38 -8.73 -8.19
C ARG A 208 -17.28 -8.07 -9.57
N PRO A 209 -18.37 -7.46 -10.09
CA PRO A 209 -18.35 -6.78 -11.39
C PRO A 209 -17.32 -5.63 -11.40
N PHE A 210 -16.43 -5.60 -12.38
CA PHE A 210 -15.36 -4.58 -12.51
C PHE A 210 -15.89 -3.15 -12.40
N ALA A 211 -16.97 -2.81 -13.13
CA ALA A 211 -17.52 -1.46 -13.13
C ALA A 211 -18.02 -1.01 -11.74
N VAL A 212 -18.44 -1.94 -10.88
CA VAL A 212 -18.83 -1.65 -9.50
C VAL A 212 -17.58 -1.40 -8.66
N VAL A 213 -16.63 -2.32 -8.73
CA VAL A 213 -15.38 -2.27 -7.97
C VAL A 213 -14.57 -1.01 -8.29
N HIS A 214 -14.38 -0.69 -9.58
CA HIS A 214 -13.62 0.49 -9.97
C HIS A 214 -14.24 1.80 -9.47
N ARG A 215 -15.58 1.92 -9.46
CA ARG A 215 -16.25 3.09 -8.87
C ARG A 215 -16.03 3.17 -7.36
N GLU A 216 -16.09 2.05 -6.65
CA GLU A 216 -15.84 2.00 -5.20
C GLU A 216 -14.38 2.36 -4.87
N ILE A 217 -13.41 1.85 -5.66
CA ILE A 217 -12.00 2.20 -5.49
C ILE A 217 -11.79 3.71 -5.72
N GLU A 218 -12.36 4.25 -6.79
CA GLU A 218 -12.24 5.67 -7.11
C GLU A 218 -12.85 6.55 -6.01
N GLU A 219 -14.06 6.23 -5.53
CA GLU A 219 -14.69 7.00 -4.48
C GLU A 219 -13.96 6.87 -3.13
N ALA A 220 -13.54 5.67 -2.76
CA ALA A 220 -12.77 5.45 -1.54
C ALA A 220 -11.39 6.16 -1.57
N ALA A 221 -10.72 6.18 -2.72
CA ALA A 221 -9.48 6.93 -2.90
C ALA A 221 -9.71 8.45 -2.79
N TYR A 222 -10.78 8.96 -3.40
CA TYR A 222 -11.18 10.37 -3.27
C TYR A 222 -11.39 10.75 -1.82
N GLU A 223 -12.25 10.02 -1.11
CA GLU A 223 -12.54 10.29 0.29
C GLU A 223 -11.29 10.15 1.18
N GLY A 224 -10.52 9.09 0.98
CA GLY A 224 -9.31 8.81 1.75
C GLY A 224 -8.27 9.90 1.60
N VAL A 225 -7.96 10.31 0.37
CA VAL A 225 -6.98 11.37 0.10
C VAL A 225 -7.51 12.74 0.57
N ARG A 226 -8.79 13.04 0.38
CA ARG A 226 -9.40 14.27 0.90
C ARG A 226 -9.22 14.37 2.42
N ASP A 227 -9.47 13.27 3.12
CA ASP A 227 -9.53 13.19 4.58
C ASP A 227 -8.22 12.74 5.24
N ALA A 228 -7.13 12.60 4.49
CA ALA A 228 -5.84 12.05 4.95
C ALA A 228 -5.35 12.66 6.28
N LYS A 229 -5.47 13.97 6.45
CA LYS A 229 -5.06 14.69 7.67
C LYS A 229 -5.85 14.31 8.93
N LYS A 230 -6.97 13.60 8.80
CA LYS A 230 -7.78 13.11 9.93
C LYS A 230 -7.25 11.79 10.49
N ILE A 231 -6.33 11.11 9.77
CA ILE A 231 -5.75 9.84 10.16
C ILE A 231 -4.37 10.11 10.78
N ALA A 232 -4.18 9.67 12.02
CA ALA A 232 -2.91 9.79 12.73
C ALA A 232 -2.16 8.44 12.66
N PRO A 233 -1.06 8.34 11.88
CA PRO A 233 -0.25 7.13 11.81
C PRO A 233 0.32 6.74 13.19
N GLN A 234 0.28 5.46 13.52
CA GLN A 234 0.77 4.95 14.81
C GLN A 234 2.21 4.45 14.64
N ARG A 235 3.17 5.19 15.20
CA ARG A 235 4.60 4.87 15.16
C ARG A 235 5.07 4.29 16.49
N ALA A 236 5.81 3.18 16.44
CA ALA A 236 6.55 2.66 17.58
C ALA A 236 7.96 3.25 17.64
N THR A 237 8.57 3.21 18.81
CA THR A 237 9.98 3.64 19.03
C THR A 237 10.97 2.49 18.85
N THR A 238 10.49 1.25 18.96
CA THR A 238 11.29 0.02 18.85
C THR A 238 10.44 -1.05 18.19
N TYR A 239 11.06 -1.87 17.36
CA TYR A 239 10.43 -2.94 16.60
C TYR A 239 11.11 -4.26 16.94
N GLN A 240 10.42 -5.10 17.73
CA GLN A 240 10.81 -6.50 17.98
C GLN A 240 10.19 -7.34 16.86
N VAL A 241 11.02 -7.91 16.01
CA VAL A 241 10.59 -8.68 14.85
C VAL A 241 10.86 -10.16 15.11
N GLU A 242 9.86 -10.98 14.85
CA GLU A 242 9.95 -12.44 14.82
C GLU A 242 9.47 -12.93 13.44
N VAL A 243 10.27 -13.76 12.81
CA VAL A 243 9.91 -14.41 11.53
C VAL A 243 9.93 -15.91 11.73
N GLN A 244 8.76 -16.53 11.61
CA GLN A 244 8.60 -17.98 11.65
C GLN A 244 8.57 -18.54 10.22
N PHE A 245 9.31 -19.60 9.99
CA PHE A 245 9.45 -20.25 8.69
C PHE A 245 8.74 -21.61 8.64
N ASN A 246 8.47 -22.10 7.43
CA ASN A 246 7.93 -23.44 7.19
C ASN A 246 8.97 -24.56 7.32
N ASN A 247 10.24 -24.23 7.57
CA ASN A 247 11.36 -25.16 7.75
C ASN A 247 12.42 -24.57 8.69
N ILE A 248 13.33 -25.41 9.14
CA ILE A 248 14.40 -25.02 10.09
C ILE A 248 15.70 -24.56 9.42
N ALA A 249 15.84 -24.72 8.12
CA ALA A 249 17.13 -24.48 7.42
C ALA A 249 17.50 -22.99 7.39
N ILE A 250 16.51 -22.12 7.16
CA ILE A 250 16.74 -20.66 7.14
C ILE A 250 17.11 -20.15 8.54
N PRO A 251 16.36 -20.45 9.61
CA PRO A 251 16.75 -20.07 10.98
C PRO A 251 18.11 -20.63 11.41
N GLU A 252 18.46 -21.86 11.00
CA GLU A 252 19.75 -22.49 11.31
C GLU A 252 20.94 -21.67 10.79
N VAL A 253 20.80 -21.11 9.58
CA VAL A 253 21.86 -20.27 9.01
C VAL A 253 21.78 -18.83 9.53
N ALA A 254 20.57 -18.26 9.61
CA ALA A 254 20.35 -16.86 9.97
C ALA A 254 20.75 -16.52 11.42
N GLN A 255 20.67 -17.47 12.35
CA GLN A 255 21.10 -17.25 13.74
C GLN A 255 22.58 -16.85 13.90
N ASN A 256 23.41 -17.11 12.86
CA ASN A 256 24.83 -16.73 12.85
C ASN A 256 25.06 -15.28 12.42
N LEU A 257 24.02 -14.56 11.99
CA LEU A 257 24.13 -13.14 11.66
C LEU A 257 24.15 -12.30 12.94
N PRO A 258 24.95 -11.21 12.99
CA PRO A 258 24.92 -10.30 14.13
C PRO A 258 23.49 -9.81 14.41
N GLN A 259 23.15 -9.68 15.68
CA GLN A 259 21.85 -9.20 16.17
C GLN A 259 20.67 -10.15 15.94
N MET A 260 20.84 -11.29 15.29
CA MET A 260 19.82 -12.32 15.19
C MET A 260 19.84 -13.26 16.39
N SER A 261 18.66 -13.66 16.83
CA SER A 261 18.45 -14.71 17.82
C SER A 261 17.49 -15.77 17.26
N ARG A 262 17.50 -16.96 17.82
CA ARG A 262 16.65 -18.07 17.42
C ARG A 262 15.81 -18.55 18.61
N PRO A 263 14.66 -17.93 18.86
CA PRO A 263 13.81 -18.27 20.01
C PRO A 263 13.13 -19.65 19.88
N ALA A 264 12.98 -20.16 18.65
CA ALA A 264 12.45 -21.49 18.37
C ALA A 264 13.18 -22.12 17.15
N PRO A 265 13.11 -23.44 16.93
CA PRO A 265 13.81 -24.11 15.82
C PRO A 265 13.52 -23.53 14.44
N ASP A 266 12.31 -23.03 14.23
CA ASP A 266 11.80 -22.49 12.96
C ASP A 266 11.66 -20.94 12.96
N THR A 267 12.19 -20.26 13.98
CA THR A 267 11.95 -18.82 14.20
C THR A 267 13.27 -18.08 14.40
N ILE A 268 13.42 -16.95 13.71
CA ILE A 268 14.46 -15.95 14.02
C ILE A 268 13.80 -14.69 14.61
N ALA A 269 14.56 -13.98 15.45
CA ALA A 269 14.11 -12.71 16.02
C ALA A 269 15.25 -11.71 16.09
N PHE A 270 14.89 -10.43 15.96
CA PHE A 270 15.81 -9.30 16.10
C PHE A 270 15.05 -8.04 16.53
N THR A 271 15.80 -7.02 16.91
CA THR A 271 15.25 -5.72 17.29
C THR A 271 15.81 -4.62 16.39
N ALA A 272 14.95 -3.72 15.94
CA ALA A 272 15.33 -2.55 15.16
C ALA A 272 14.80 -1.25 15.82
N ASP A 273 15.55 -0.16 15.59
CA ASP A 273 15.21 1.18 16.07
C ASP A 273 14.29 1.96 15.09
N SER A 274 14.07 1.38 13.93
CA SER A 274 13.23 1.97 12.88
C SER A 274 12.53 0.89 12.07
N MET A 275 11.33 1.19 11.56
CA MET A 275 10.60 0.23 10.72
C MET A 275 11.30 -0.06 9.39
N PRO A 276 11.95 0.89 8.69
CA PRO A 276 12.75 0.58 7.50
C PRO A 276 13.93 -0.38 7.73
N LYS A 277 14.46 -0.47 8.97
CA LYS A 277 15.47 -1.48 9.33
C LYS A 277 14.86 -2.81 9.75
N ALA A 278 13.62 -2.78 10.23
CA ALA A 278 12.86 -3.97 10.61
C ALA A 278 12.23 -4.68 9.41
N TYR A 279 11.98 -3.95 8.33
CA TYR A 279 11.35 -4.37 7.08
C TYR A 279 12.38 -5.00 6.12
#